data_6c754316e1057e88ac39a34a1c9535ec
#
_entry.id   6c754316e1057e88ac39a34a1c9535ec
#
_cell.length_a   1.000
_cell.length_b   1.000
_cell.length_c   1.000
_cell.angle_alpha   90.00
_cell.angle_beta   90.00
_cell.angle_gamma   90.00
#
_symmetry.space_group_name_H-M   'P 1'
#
loop_
_entity.id
_entity.type
_entity.pdbx_description
1 polymer ?
#
loop_
_entity_poly.entity_id
_entity_poly.type
_entity_poly.pdbx_seq_one_letter_code
_entity_poly.pdbx_strand_id
1 'polypeptide(L)'
;MKNKHDCSAKKKGHSHKVLYKSILLAVLFSIGFVLLCPTLTRGQTTDTGSSQADQIQKILQSQLQGLDFGNRTMYMGIWVLHIYSYQYTTGTYTLDMYVYFFWKDPDITTANWYLTNGYPINSAAKVLINSGINGTIKYEFYRVTATLNTPPDARDYPFDKINLKISLELTNSAVNIINLNWLQNQTGLDPAFVNPNWKTTNIELSTAKHSYPFGIKAPYAEMTITQAKTKPSSALASLFPPLVFSFVSAVSFLFSLKDPGSVGLRMGLNTSMLITTILFQLNISGSIPPSSSVTIFGLFSISVLLFLSLNLIVTIVGFAHFVKYKNEKFALKVNRWGFLISIALPVALFSILFLLRT
;
A
#
# COMPACT_ATOMS: atom_id res chain seq x y z
N MET A 1 6.46 -65.15 41.21
CA MET A 1 6.16 -64.43 39.95
C MET A 1 5.27 -63.23 40.28
N LYS A 2 5.84 -62.05 40.55
CA LYS A 2 5.11 -60.84 40.91
C LYS A 2 5.61 -59.65 40.05
N ASN A 3 4.64 -58.94 39.49
CA ASN A 3 4.67 -57.53 39.06
C ASN A 3 5.70 -57.04 38.03
N LYS A 4 5.30 -57.06 36.76
CA LYS A 4 5.91 -56.27 35.66
C LYS A 4 4.89 -55.41 34.88
N HIS A 5 3.68 -55.14 35.40
CA HIS A 5 2.65 -54.42 34.60
C HIS A 5 2.39 -52.97 35.00
N ASP A 6 3.00 -52.42 36.07
CA ASP A 6 2.62 -51.08 36.54
C ASP A 6 3.46 -49.91 36.07
N CYS A 7 4.53 -50.10 35.25
CA CYS A 7 5.41 -49.01 34.83
C CYS A 7 5.02 -48.35 33.50
N SER A 8 4.09 -48.92 32.72
CA SER A 8 3.71 -48.42 31.40
C SER A 8 2.64 -47.34 31.42
N ALA A 9 1.74 -47.36 32.39
CA ALA A 9 0.60 -46.42 32.46
C ALA A 9 0.95 -45.01 32.86
N LYS A 10 2.01 -44.83 33.69
CA LYS A 10 2.41 -43.50 34.19
C LYS A 10 3.14 -42.62 33.17
N LYS A 11 3.76 -43.20 32.13
CA LYS A 11 4.45 -42.43 31.05
C LYS A 11 3.51 -41.88 30.01
N LYS A 12 2.34 -42.50 29.75
CA LYS A 12 1.36 -42.01 28.76
C LYS A 12 0.63 -40.72 29.23
N GLY A 13 0.37 -40.56 30.52
CA GLY A 13 -0.35 -39.40 31.04
C GLY A 13 0.42 -38.08 31.01
N HIS A 14 1.76 -38.14 30.92
CA HIS A 14 2.57 -36.91 30.93
C HIS A 14 2.70 -36.30 29.51
N SER A 15 2.70 -37.12 28.48
CA SER A 15 2.75 -36.69 27.07
C SER A 15 1.49 -35.94 26.64
N HIS A 16 0.31 -36.41 27.05
CA HIS A 16 -0.95 -35.75 26.72
C HIS A 16 -1.12 -34.38 27.41
N LYS A 17 -0.66 -34.22 28.65
CA LYS A 17 -0.74 -32.94 29.38
C LYS A 17 0.14 -31.84 28.76
N VAL A 18 1.29 -32.19 28.21
CA VAL A 18 2.18 -31.24 27.52
C VAL A 18 1.59 -30.84 26.18
N LEU A 19 0.99 -31.77 25.45
CA LEU A 19 0.33 -31.50 24.17
C LEU A 19 -0.88 -30.57 24.33
N TYR A 20 -1.73 -30.80 25.32
CA TYR A 20 -2.88 -29.93 25.62
C TYR A 20 -2.47 -28.50 26.02
N LYS A 21 -1.42 -28.36 26.82
CA LYS A 21 -0.91 -27.04 27.20
C LYS A 21 -0.36 -26.25 26.01
N SER A 22 0.31 -26.92 25.05
CA SER A 22 0.87 -26.26 23.87
C SER A 22 -0.22 -25.85 22.87
N ILE A 23 -1.26 -26.65 22.71
CA ILE A 23 -2.42 -26.33 21.86
C ILE A 23 -3.25 -25.20 22.50
N LEU A 24 -3.46 -25.23 23.79
CA LEU A 24 -4.20 -24.19 24.53
C LEU A 24 -3.46 -22.85 24.46
N LEU A 25 -2.12 -22.85 24.54
CA LEU A 25 -1.31 -21.62 24.41
C LEU A 25 -1.37 -21.03 22.99
N ALA A 26 -1.36 -21.86 21.96
CA ALA A 26 -1.49 -21.42 20.58
C ALA A 26 -2.88 -20.83 20.26
N VAL A 27 -3.93 -21.44 20.79
CA VAL A 27 -5.32 -20.95 20.66
C VAL A 27 -5.53 -19.65 21.45
N LEU A 28 -4.97 -19.53 22.64
CA LEU A 28 -5.04 -18.29 23.45
C LEU A 28 -4.27 -17.13 22.79
N PHE A 29 -3.15 -17.42 22.12
CA PHE A 29 -2.40 -16.40 21.40
C PHE A 29 -3.16 -15.87 20.15
N SER A 30 -3.92 -16.74 19.45
CA SER A 30 -4.75 -16.35 18.32
C SER A 30 -6.00 -15.56 18.72
N ILE A 31 -6.60 -15.85 19.88
CA ILE A 31 -7.79 -15.15 20.39
C ILE A 31 -7.42 -13.79 21.00
N GLY A 32 -6.27 -13.67 21.66
CA GLY A 32 -5.78 -12.40 22.22
C GLY A 32 -5.51 -11.32 21.18
N PHE A 33 -5.21 -11.71 19.94
CA PHE A 33 -4.91 -10.76 18.86
C PHE A 33 -6.17 -10.16 18.21
N VAL A 34 -7.32 -10.82 18.29
CA VAL A 34 -8.61 -10.35 17.73
C VAL A 34 -9.27 -9.29 18.62
N LEU A 35 -8.96 -9.24 19.91
CA LEU A 35 -9.60 -8.34 20.87
C LEU A 35 -8.93 -6.96 21.00
N LEU A 36 -7.83 -6.70 20.27
CA LEU A 36 -7.10 -5.41 20.30
C LEU A 36 -7.47 -4.44 19.16
N CYS A 37 -8.64 -4.61 18.53
CA CYS A 37 -9.13 -3.64 17.54
C CYS A 37 -9.85 -2.49 18.27
N PRO A 38 -9.32 -1.24 18.26
CA PRO A 38 -10.02 -0.11 18.85
C PRO A 38 -11.23 0.30 18.01
N THR A 39 -12.36 0.47 18.67
CA THR A 39 -13.61 0.98 18.10
C THR A 39 -13.46 2.42 17.61
N LEU A 40 -13.84 2.65 16.38
CA LEU A 40 -13.89 3.96 15.73
C LEU A 40 -14.97 4.85 16.34
N THR A 41 -14.56 5.93 16.97
CA THR A 41 -15.44 7.05 17.35
C THR A 41 -15.66 7.96 16.13
N ARG A 42 -16.93 8.17 15.81
CA ARG A 42 -17.44 9.00 14.72
C ARG A 42 -17.31 10.48 15.11
N GLY A 43 -16.45 11.25 14.44
CA GLY A 43 -16.32 12.70 14.62
C GLY A 43 -17.44 13.46 13.89
N GLN A 44 -18.08 14.39 14.59
CA GLN A 44 -19.05 15.34 14.03
C GLN A 44 -18.34 16.43 13.22
N THR A 45 -18.84 16.70 12.03
CA THR A 45 -18.46 17.84 11.18
C THR A 45 -19.22 19.08 11.61
N THR A 46 -18.53 20.12 12.04
CA THR A 46 -19.06 21.47 12.18
C THR A 46 -18.76 22.26 10.89
N ASP A 47 -19.81 22.64 10.23
CA ASP A 47 -19.82 23.46 9.01
C ASP A 47 -19.65 24.94 9.41
N THR A 48 -18.53 25.56 9.03
CA THR A 48 -18.35 27.01 9.11
C THR A 48 -18.09 27.55 7.70
N GLY A 49 -19.19 27.89 7.03
CA GLY A 49 -19.18 28.50 5.71
C GLY A 49 -18.66 29.94 5.72
N SER A 50 -17.37 30.13 5.54
CA SER A 50 -16.86 31.37 4.94
C SER A 50 -16.97 31.26 3.42
N SER A 51 -17.55 32.29 2.77
CA SER A 51 -17.79 32.25 1.32
C SER A 51 -16.44 32.03 0.59
N GLN A 52 -16.47 31.16 -0.41
CA GLN A 52 -15.26 30.86 -1.24
C GLN A 52 -14.62 32.13 -1.84
N ALA A 53 -15.45 33.14 -2.10
CA ALA A 53 -15.03 34.47 -2.58
C ALA A 53 -14.13 35.21 -1.56
N ASP A 54 -14.40 35.11 -0.26
CA ASP A 54 -13.63 35.80 0.78
C ASP A 54 -12.24 35.18 0.98
N GLN A 55 -12.13 33.87 0.79
CA GLN A 55 -10.82 33.18 0.84
C GLN A 55 -9.95 33.55 -0.37
N ILE A 56 -10.52 33.61 -1.55
CA ILE A 56 -9.84 34.03 -2.78
C ILE A 56 -9.37 35.48 -2.65
N GLN A 57 -10.21 36.36 -2.11
CA GLN A 57 -9.88 37.78 -1.93
C GLN A 57 -8.78 37.99 -0.90
N LYS A 58 -8.73 37.21 0.19
CA LYS A 58 -7.61 37.23 1.16
C LYS A 58 -6.29 36.77 0.56
N ILE A 59 -6.34 35.73 -0.29
CA ILE A 59 -5.15 35.26 -1.04
C ILE A 59 -4.63 36.37 -1.96
N LEU A 60 -5.53 37.02 -2.69
CA LEU A 60 -5.18 38.12 -3.58
C LEU A 60 -4.50 39.28 -2.83
N GLN A 61 -5.00 39.68 -1.68
CA GLN A 61 -4.47 40.86 -0.95
C GLN A 61 -3.12 40.62 -0.26
N SER A 62 -2.89 39.41 0.28
CA SER A 62 -1.69 39.16 1.09
C SER A 62 -0.46 38.72 0.31
N GLN A 63 -0.65 38.14 -0.88
CA GLN A 63 0.42 37.43 -1.58
C GLN A 63 0.93 38.09 -2.86
N LEU A 64 0.17 39.03 -3.43
CA LEU A 64 0.60 39.73 -4.64
C LEU A 64 1.68 40.79 -4.39
N GLN A 65 1.82 41.28 -3.15
CA GLN A 65 2.75 42.36 -2.79
C GLN A 65 4.24 41.97 -2.78
N GLY A 66 4.58 40.68 -2.82
CA GLY A 66 5.96 40.19 -2.76
C GLY A 66 6.45 39.45 -3.99
N LEU A 67 5.61 39.31 -5.03
CA LEU A 67 5.98 38.55 -6.21
C LEU A 67 6.73 39.36 -7.23
N ASP A 68 7.91 38.89 -7.64
CA ASP A 68 8.66 39.46 -8.75
C ASP A 68 8.12 38.95 -10.09
N PHE A 69 7.25 39.74 -10.69
CA PHE A 69 6.76 39.49 -12.05
C PHE A 69 7.77 40.05 -13.07
N GLY A 70 8.93 39.41 -13.19
CA GLY A 70 9.85 39.67 -14.29
C GLY A 70 9.17 39.47 -15.66
N ASN A 71 9.85 39.85 -16.75
CA ASN A 71 9.33 39.71 -18.09
C ASN A 71 8.89 38.22 -18.32
N ARG A 72 7.60 38.05 -18.71
CA ARG A 72 7.00 36.75 -19.08
C ARG A 72 7.02 35.70 -17.97
N THR A 73 6.86 36.13 -16.74
CA THR A 73 6.72 35.21 -15.61
C THR A 73 5.24 35.03 -15.27
N MET A 74 4.83 33.75 -15.14
CA MET A 74 3.50 33.35 -14.68
C MET A 74 3.66 32.54 -13.39
N TYR A 75 2.93 32.94 -12.36
CA TYR A 75 2.84 32.19 -11.11
C TYR A 75 1.57 31.34 -11.13
N MET A 76 1.67 30.12 -10.58
CA MET A 76 0.55 29.23 -10.45
C MET A 76 0.49 28.57 -9.08
N GLY A 77 -0.68 28.10 -8.70
CA GLY A 77 -0.88 27.25 -7.54
C GLY A 77 -1.98 26.23 -7.76
N ILE A 78 -1.91 25.17 -6.98
CA ILE A 78 -2.92 24.11 -6.92
C ILE A 78 -3.32 23.89 -5.47
N TRP A 79 -4.61 23.93 -5.19
CA TRP A 79 -5.17 23.63 -3.88
C TRP A 79 -6.13 22.45 -4.00
N VAL A 80 -5.70 21.27 -3.52
CA VAL A 80 -6.50 20.04 -3.59
C VAL A 80 -7.52 20.04 -2.47
N LEU A 81 -8.80 19.98 -2.81
CA LEU A 81 -9.92 19.92 -1.87
C LEU A 81 -10.19 18.51 -1.41
N HIS A 82 -10.35 17.59 -2.38
CA HIS A 82 -10.71 16.20 -2.11
C HIS A 82 -10.04 15.24 -3.10
N ILE A 83 -9.73 14.05 -2.62
CA ILE A 83 -9.41 12.89 -3.45
C ILE A 83 -10.53 11.88 -3.23
N TYR A 84 -11.41 11.68 -4.23
CA TYR A 84 -12.62 10.87 -4.09
C TYR A 84 -12.35 9.37 -4.16
N SER A 85 -11.46 8.97 -5.05
CA SER A 85 -11.17 7.56 -5.28
C SER A 85 -9.73 7.38 -5.73
N TYR A 86 -9.15 6.26 -5.35
CA TYR A 86 -7.87 5.80 -5.86
C TYR A 86 -7.98 4.31 -6.17
N GLN A 87 -7.81 3.97 -7.44
CA GLN A 87 -7.75 2.59 -7.90
C GLN A 87 -6.31 2.13 -7.96
N TYR A 88 -5.89 1.39 -6.95
CA TYR A 88 -4.50 0.98 -6.80
C TYR A 88 -3.99 0.15 -8.00
N THR A 89 -4.84 -0.70 -8.58
CA THR A 89 -4.46 -1.57 -9.71
C THR A 89 -4.15 -0.82 -11.00
N THR A 90 -4.82 0.28 -11.25
CA THR A 90 -4.66 1.08 -12.48
C THR A 90 -3.86 2.35 -12.27
N GLY A 91 -3.66 2.78 -11.03
CA GLY A 91 -3.07 4.07 -10.69
C GLY A 91 -3.97 5.26 -11.01
N THR A 92 -5.26 5.01 -11.24
CA THR A 92 -6.25 6.04 -11.58
C THR A 92 -6.86 6.62 -10.32
N TYR A 93 -7.03 7.93 -10.25
CA TYR A 93 -7.67 8.62 -9.14
C TYR A 93 -8.44 9.84 -9.63
N THR A 94 -9.50 10.17 -8.87
CA THR A 94 -10.34 11.35 -9.12
C THR A 94 -10.16 12.33 -7.98
N LEU A 95 -9.92 13.59 -8.31
CA LEU A 95 -9.75 14.66 -7.34
C LEU A 95 -10.52 15.92 -7.73
N ASP A 96 -10.79 16.75 -6.73
CA ASP A 96 -11.34 18.10 -6.88
C ASP A 96 -10.29 19.10 -6.39
N MET A 97 -10.02 20.13 -7.17
CA MET A 97 -8.96 21.08 -6.88
C MET A 97 -9.27 22.47 -7.43
N TYR A 98 -8.69 23.45 -6.81
CA TYR A 98 -8.51 24.78 -7.42
C TYR A 98 -7.17 24.84 -8.13
N VAL A 99 -7.17 25.46 -9.32
CA VAL A 99 -5.97 25.80 -10.10
C VAL A 99 -6.06 27.28 -10.40
N TYR A 100 -5.01 28.01 -10.11
CA TYR A 100 -5.00 29.45 -10.31
C TYR A 100 -3.68 29.94 -10.86
N PHE A 101 -3.77 31.06 -11.62
CA PHE A 101 -2.67 31.68 -12.33
C PHE A 101 -2.66 33.18 -12.09
N PHE A 102 -1.45 33.76 -12.07
CA PHE A 102 -1.19 35.18 -11.96
C PHE A 102 -0.08 35.57 -12.92
N TRP A 103 -0.27 36.67 -13.67
CA TRP A 103 0.73 37.18 -14.61
C TRP A 103 0.54 38.69 -14.85
N LYS A 104 1.61 39.35 -15.35
CA LYS A 104 1.57 40.78 -15.73
C LYS A 104 1.67 40.97 -17.23
N ASP A 105 2.11 39.99 -18.00
CA ASP A 105 2.35 40.11 -19.43
C ASP A 105 1.06 40.54 -20.16
N PRO A 106 1.05 41.70 -20.85
CA PRO A 106 -0.13 42.17 -21.60
C PRO A 106 -0.49 41.23 -22.77
N ASP A 107 0.51 40.57 -23.38
CA ASP A 107 0.35 39.68 -24.54
C ASP A 107 -0.36 38.39 -24.17
N ILE A 108 -0.37 38.04 -22.90
CA ILE A 108 -1.10 36.86 -22.41
C ILE A 108 -2.50 37.30 -21.99
N THR A 109 -3.48 36.90 -22.76
CA THR A 109 -4.89 37.23 -22.48
C THR A 109 -5.51 36.25 -21.49
N THR A 110 -5.20 34.96 -21.56
CA THR A 110 -5.74 33.89 -20.73
C THR A 110 -4.66 32.84 -20.45
N ALA A 111 -4.76 32.16 -19.31
CA ALA A 111 -3.94 30.99 -18.99
C ALA A 111 -4.54 29.75 -19.66
N ASN A 112 -4.20 29.52 -20.94
CA ASN A 112 -4.61 28.30 -21.62
C ASN A 112 -3.77 27.12 -21.12
N TRP A 113 -4.39 26.16 -20.47
CA TRP A 113 -3.72 25.01 -19.88
C TRP A 113 -4.56 23.75 -19.95
N TYR A 114 -3.90 22.60 -19.87
CA TYR A 114 -4.53 21.29 -19.77
C TYR A 114 -3.75 20.37 -18.84
N LEU A 115 -4.40 19.27 -18.39
CA LEU A 115 -3.78 18.22 -17.62
C LEU A 115 -3.07 17.23 -18.54
N THR A 116 -1.80 16.92 -18.27
CA THR A 116 -1.01 16.03 -19.13
C THR A 116 -1.14 14.56 -18.73
N ASN A 117 -1.48 14.30 -17.48
CA ASN A 117 -1.66 12.92 -16.97
C ASN A 117 -3.13 12.59 -16.67
N GLY A 118 -4.07 13.30 -17.29
CA GLY A 118 -5.49 13.04 -17.08
C GLY A 118 -6.39 14.02 -17.81
N TYR A 119 -7.66 14.03 -17.43
CA TYR A 119 -8.67 14.87 -18.03
C TYR A 119 -9.77 15.22 -17.03
N PRO A 120 -10.47 16.37 -17.20
CA PRO A 120 -11.67 16.68 -16.44
C PRO A 120 -12.74 15.61 -16.67
N ILE A 121 -13.46 15.22 -15.62
CA ILE A 121 -14.45 14.12 -15.70
C ILE A 121 -15.57 14.36 -16.75
N ASN A 122 -15.83 15.62 -17.08
CA ASN A 122 -16.71 16.05 -18.17
C ASN A 122 -16.38 17.51 -18.56
N SER A 123 -17.01 18.04 -19.59
CA SER A 123 -16.79 19.41 -20.06
C SER A 123 -17.15 20.50 -19.04
N ALA A 124 -18.08 20.23 -18.13
CA ALA A 124 -18.48 21.15 -17.06
C ALA A 124 -17.60 21.04 -15.79
N ALA A 125 -16.67 20.10 -15.77
CA ALA A 125 -15.81 19.86 -14.59
C ALA A 125 -14.59 20.76 -14.52
N LYS A 126 -14.31 21.56 -15.53
CA LYS A 126 -13.32 22.64 -15.52
C LYS A 126 -14.06 23.97 -15.62
N VAL A 127 -14.22 24.65 -14.49
CA VAL A 127 -15.02 25.88 -14.40
C VAL A 127 -14.09 27.04 -14.05
N LEU A 128 -14.13 28.11 -14.86
CA LEU A 128 -13.54 29.38 -14.47
C LEU A 128 -14.45 30.03 -13.43
N ILE A 129 -13.97 30.11 -12.18
CA ILE A 129 -14.73 30.69 -11.07
C ILE A 129 -14.63 32.19 -11.04
N ASN A 130 -13.40 32.69 -11.24
CA ASN A 130 -13.12 34.10 -11.16
C ASN A 130 -11.93 34.44 -12.06
N SER A 131 -11.99 35.63 -12.67
CA SER A 131 -10.90 36.20 -13.45
C SER A 131 -10.96 37.71 -13.38
N GLY A 132 -9.84 38.36 -13.50
CA GLY A 132 -9.82 39.80 -13.45
C GLY A 132 -8.40 40.39 -13.51
N ILE A 133 -8.34 41.70 -13.22
CA ILE A 133 -7.09 42.45 -13.17
C ILE A 133 -7.06 43.18 -11.83
N ASN A 134 -5.97 43.00 -11.08
CA ASN A 134 -5.71 43.75 -9.86
C ASN A 134 -4.44 44.59 -10.08
N GLY A 135 -4.65 45.90 -10.29
CA GLY A 135 -3.57 46.79 -10.74
C GLY A 135 -3.06 46.42 -12.14
N THR A 136 -1.85 45.88 -12.21
CA THR A 136 -1.25 45.37 -13.46
C THR A 136 -1.24 43.85 -13.54
N ILE A 137 -1.70 43.16 -12.51
CA ILE A 137 -1.66 41.70 -12.42
C ILE A 137 -2.99 41.13 -12.90
N LYS A 138 -2.95 40.31 -13.90
CA LYS A 138 -4.07 39.48 -14.37
C LYS A 138 -4.12 38.19 -13.55
N TYR A 139 -5.32 37.69 -13.30
CA TYR A 139 -5.51 36.41 -12.60
C TYR A 139 -6.67 35.61 -13.14
N GLU A 140 -6.57 34.28 -13.01
CA GLU A 140 -7.64 33.32 -13.31
C GLU A 140 -7.66 32.22 -12.26
N PHE A 141 -8.87 31.88 -11.79
CA PHE A 141 -9.14 30.81 -10.84
C PHE A 141 -10.08 29.78 -11.46
N TYR A 142 -9.65 28.56 -11.44
CA TYR A 142 -10.44 27.42 -11.94
C TYR A 142 -10.74 26.47 -10.80
N ARG A 143 -11.95 25.89 -10.80
CA ARG A 143 -12.24 24.66 -10.07
C ARG A 143 -12.29 23.51 -11.06
N VAL A 144 -11.59 22.44 -10.74
CA VAL A 144 -11.45 21.29 -11.64
C VAL A 144 -11.67 20.01 -10.88
N THR A 145 -12.62 19.22 -11.35
CA THR A 145 -12.76 17.82 -10.95
C THR A 145 -12.22 16.97 -12.08
N ALA A 146 -11.14 16.23 -11.82
CA ALA A 146 -10.42 15.50 -12.85
C ALA A 146 -10.12 14.07 -12.45
N THR A 147 -10.08 13.20 -13.45
CA THR A 147 -9.51 11.86 -13.33
C THR A 147 -8.09 11.89 -13.87
N LEU A 148 -7.16 11.52 -13.00
CA LEU A 148 -5.73 11.49 -13.30
C LEU A 148 -5.20 10.06 -13.23
N ASN A 149 -4.07 9.84 -13.85
CA ASN A 149 -3.37 8.56 -13.84
C ASN A 149 -1.90 8.76 -13.44
N THR A 150 -1.47 7.99 -12.44
CA THR A 150 -0.05 7.85 -12.11
C THR A 150 0.23 6.37 -11.93
N PRO A 151 1.12 5.78 -12.76
CA PRO A 151 1.45 4.36 -12.64
C PRO A 151 1.88 4.03 -11.21
N PRO A 152 1.24 3.06 -10.56
CA PRO A 152 1.57 2.70 -9.19
C PRO A 152 2.88 1.93 -9.12
N ASP A 153 3.67 2.18 -8.08
CA ASP A 153 4.84 1.38 -7.75
C ASP A 153 4.47 0.36 -6.67
N ALA A 154 4.34 -0.90 -7.07
CA ALA A 154 3.95 -1.99 -6.18
C ALA A 154 5.13 -2.77 -5.61
N ARG A 155 6.38 -2.37 -5.85
CA ARG A 155 7.56 -3.12 -5.39
C ARG A 155 7.55 -3.38 -3.89
N ASP A 156 7.11 -2.40 -3.13
CA ASP A 156 7.09 -2.43 -1.67
C ASP A 156 5.77 -2.95 -1.08
N TYR A 157 4.82 -3.40 -1.92
CA TYR A 157 3.55 -3.93 -1.41
C TYR A 157 3.79 -5.05 -0.37
N PRO A 158 3.14 -5.01 0.79
CA PRO A 158 2.02 -4.17 1.21
C PRO A 158 2.40 -2.89 1.98
N PHE A 159 3.66 -2.48 2.00
CA PHE A 159 4.16 -1.28 2.69
C PHE A 159 4.35 -0.07 1.76
N ASP A 160 3.79 -0.14 0.57
CA ASP A 160 3.93 0.82 -0.49
C ASP A 160 3.43 2.23 -0.13
N LYS A 161 4.07 3.20 -0.77
CA LYS A 161 3.63 4.59 -0.84
C LYS A 161 3.01 4.83 -2.20
N ILE A 162 2.03 5.71 -2.27
CA ILE A 162 1.47 6.18 -3.54
C ILE A 162 1.92 7.59 -3.81
N ASN A 163 2.32 7.86 -5.05
CA ASN A 163 2.66 9.19 -5.53
C ASN A 163 1.55 9.65 -6.47
N LEU A 164 0.72 10.58 -6.02
CA LEU A 164 -0.34 11.16 -6.81
C LEU A 164 0.22 12.39 -7.53
N LYS A 165 0.36 12.33 -8.84
CA LYS A 165 0.92 13.40 -9.65
C LYS A 165 -0.17 14.21 -10.30
N ILE A 166 -0.13 15.52 -10.15
CA ILE A 166 -0.97 16.48 -10.88
C ILE A 166 -0.06 17.22 -11.83
N SER A 167 -0.18 16.93 -13.10
CA SER A 167 0.70 17.47 -14.13
C SER A 167 -0.09 18.33 -15.09
N LEU A 168 0.37 19.54 -15.31
CA LEU A 168 -0.28 20.47 -16.23
C LEU A 168 0.73 21.18 -17.14
N GLU A 169 0.24 21.61 -18.28
CA GLU A 169 1.02 22.29 -19.32
C GLU A 169 0.25 23.49 -19.87
N LEU A 170 0.98 24.56 -20.18
CA LEU A 170 0.42 25.74 -20.82
C LEU A 170 0.50 25.62 -22.33
N THR A 171 -0.57 26.04 -23.03
CA THR A 171 -0.70 25.92 -24.51
C THR A 171 -0.80 27.26 -25.23
N ASN A 172 -0.41 28.35 -24.61
CA ASN A 172 -0.49 29.67 -25.25
C ASN A 172 0.50 29.79 -26.43
N SER A 173 0.15 30.59 -27.40
CA SER A 173 1.03 30.89 -28.56
C SER A 173 2.37 31.54 -28.18
N ALA A 174 2.48 32.16 -27.02
CA ALA A 174 3.70 32.73 -26.45
C ALA A 174 4.47 31.77 -25.52
N VAL A 175 4.14 30.48 -25.51
CA VAL A 175 4.55 29.44 -24.54
C VAL A 175 6.07 29.28 -24.44
N ASN A 176 6.81 29.44 -25.54
CA ASN A 176 8.26 29.24 -25.53
C ASN A 176 9.03 30.19 -24.57
N ILE A 177 8.37 31.22 -24.06
CA ILE A 177 9.01 32.36 -23.38
C ILE A 177 8.50 32.51 -21.94
N ILE A 178 7.42 31.83 -21.58
CA ILE A 178 6.86 31.93 -20.22
C ILE A 178 7.72 31.13 -19.23
N ASN A 179 8.11 31.80 -18.14
CA ASN A 179 8.67 31.16 -16.97
C ASN A 179 7.55 30.87 -16.00
N LEU A 180 7.26 29.58 -15.79
CA LEU A 180 6.20 29.12 -14.88
C LEU A 180 6.80 28.88 -13.50
N ASN A 181 6.26 29.53 -12.47
CA ASN A 181 6.72 29.43 -11.09
C ASN A 181 5.58 29.03 -10.16
N TRP A 182 5.90 28.26 -9.11
CA TRP A 182 4.94 27.91 -8.08
C TRP A 182 4.74 28.99 -7.02
N LEU A 183 3.50 29.18 -6.61
CA LEU A 183 3.14 29.85 -5.36
C LEU A 183 3.23 28.84 -4.22
N GLN A 184 4.45 28.63 -3.70
CA GLN A 184 4.74 27.56 -2.74
C GLN A 184 3.84 27.61 -1.50
N ASN A 185 3.65 28.82 -0.91
CA ASN A 185 2.84 29.01 0.30
C ASN A 185 1.32 28.84 0.06
N GLN A 186 0.89 28.82 -1.18
CA GLN A 186 -0.52 28.71 -1.59
C GLN A 186 -0.81 27.41 -2.32
N THR A 187 0.14 26.51 -2.42
CA THR A 187 -0.03 25.22 -3.07
C THR A 187 -0.02 24.13 -2.02
N GLY A 188 -1.04 23.27 -2.03
CA GLY A 188 -1.14 22.21 -1.04
C GLY A 188 -2.47 21.48 -1.02
N LEU A 189 -2.78 20.93 0.15
CA LEU A 189 -4.02 20.22 0.44
C LEU A 189 -4.87 21.06 1.40
N ASP A 190 -6.17 20.99 1.23
CA ASP A 190 -7.11 21.60 2.19
C ASP A 190 -6.91 20.96 3.58
N PRO A 191 -6.84 21.76 4.67
CA PRO A 191 -6.72 21.24 6.03
C PRO A 191 -7.90 20.33 6.43
N ALA A 192 -9.06 20.50 5.82
CA ALA A 192 -10.23 19.64 6.01
C ALA A 192 -10.10 18.30 5.24
N PHE A 193 -9.08 18.17 4.40
CA PHE A 193 -8.81 16.92 3.68
C PHE A 193 -8.40 15.81 4.64
N VAL A 194 -9.26 14.83 4.83
CA VAL A 194 -8.99 13.65 5.64
C VAL A 194 -9.12 12.40 4.78
N ASN A 195 -8.03 11.71 4.58
CA ASN A 195 -8.06 10.35 4.00
C ASN A 195 -7.85 9.33 5.12
N PRO A 196 -8.86 8.53 5.49
CA PRO A 196 -8.76 7.61 6.62
C PRO A 196 -7.73 6.50 6.43
N ASN A 197 -7.38 6.18 5.20
CA ASN A 197 -6.48 5.07 4.85
C ASN A 197 -5.05 5.53 4.51
N TRP A 198 -4.87 6.80 4.16
CA TRP A 198 -3.62 7.34 3.66
C TRP A 198 -3.27 8.66 4.34
N LYS A 199 -2.03 8.80 4.76
CA LYS A 199 -1.49 10.05 5.32
C LYS A 199 -0.53 10.67 4.32
N THR A 200 -0.72 11.93 3.99
CA THR A 200 0.23 12.69 3.19
C THR A 200 1.53 12.86 3.97
N THR A 201 2.63 12.47 3.38
CA THR A 201 3.98 12.54 3.97
C THR A 201 4.83 13.62 3.35
N ASN A 202 4.61 13.92 2.06
CA ASN A 202 5.37 14.93 1.34
C ASN A 202 4.55 15.53 0.19
N ILE A 203 4.85 16.78 -0.16
CA ILE A 203 4.36 17.45 -1.37
C ILE A 203 5.58 18.06 -2.05
N GLU A 204 5.81 17.64 -3.29
CA GLU A 204 6.91 18.13 -4.12
C GLU A 204 6.35 18.91 -5.29
N LEU A 205 6.93 20.08 -5.55
CA LEU A 205 6.56 20.97 -6.64
C LEU A 205 7.74 21.09 -7.60
N SER A 206 7.50 20.85 -8.86
CA SER A 206 8.51 20.99 -9.90
C SER A 206 7.97 21.74 -11.10
N THR A 207 8.85 22.45 -11.80
CA THR A 207 8.57 23.09 -13.09
C THR A 207 9.64 22.69 -14.08
N ALA A 208 9.24 22.48 -15.33
CA ALA A 208 10.13 22.12 -16.42
C ALA A 208 9.62 22.71 -17.73
N LYS A 209 10.38 22.55 -18.80
CA LYS A 209 9.91 22.80 -20.15
C LYS A 209 9.84 21.48 -20.91
N HIS A 210 8.64 21.09 -21.28
CA HIS A 210 8.41 19.92 -22.12
C HIS A 210 8.84 20.26 -23.56
N SER A 211 9.72 19.47 -24.13
CA SER A 211 10.24 19.69 -25.47
C SER A 211 9.50 18.81 -26.48
N TYR A 212 8.87 19.44 -27.45
CA TYR A 212 8.19 18.79 -28.56
C TYR A 212 9.04 18.79 -29.83
N PRO A 213 8.68 17.99 -30.86
CA PRO A 213 9.26 18.11 -32.18
C PRO A 213 9.19 19.55 -32.71
N PHE A 214 10.10 19.89 -33.63
CA PHE A 214 10.21 21.22 -34.24
C PHE A 214 10.64 22.34 -33.27
N GLY A 215 11.28 22.00 -32.14
CA GLY A 215 11.81 22.99 -31.18
C GLY A 215 10.76 23.70 -30.32
N ILE A 216 9.53 23.26 -30.36
CA ILE A 216 8.46 23.78 -29.49
C ILE A 216 8.74 23.35 -28.04
N LYS A 217 8.72 24.33 -27.12
CA LYS A 217 8.88 24.08 -25.69
C LYS A 217 7.67 24.63 -24.95
N ALA A 218 7.00 23.79 -24.18
CA ALA A 218 5.85 24.17 -23.37
C ALA A 218 6.22 24.18 -21.87
N PRO A 219 5.86 25.25 -21.12
CA PRO A 219 6.02 25.27 -19.66
C PRO A 219 5.15 24.17 -19.04
N TYR A 220 5.78 23.35 -18.22
CA TYR A 220 5.21 22.21 -17.56
C TYR A 220 5.36 22.33 -16.05
N ALA A 221 4.33 22.00 -15.31
CA ALA A 221 4.36 21.97 -13.86
C ALA A 221 3.80 20.64 -13.33
N GLU A 222 4.46 20.11 -12.33
CA GLU A 222 4.06 18.88 -11.66
C GLU A 222 4.03 19.07 -10.15
N MET A 223 2.91 18.71 -9.54
CA MET A 223 2.76 18.58 -8.08
C MET A 223 2.66 17.09 -7.77
N THR A 224 3.58 16.58 -6.96
CA THR A 224 3.58 15.19 -6.50
C THR A 224 3.20 15.14 -5.03
N ILE A 225 2.09 14.46 -4.72
CA ILE A 225 1.61 14.23 -3.36
C ILE A 225 1.95 12.79 -2.97
N THR A 226 2.92 12.63 -2.06
CA THR A 226 3.29 11.31 -1.54
C THR A 226 2.40 10.96 -0.36
N GLN A 227 1.71 9.83 -0.45
CA GLN A 227 0.88 9.30 0.62
C GLN A 227 1.36 7.93 1.06
N ALA A 228 1.40 7.71 2.37
CA ALA A 228 1.70 6.43 3.00
C ALA A 228 0.46 5.89 3.71
N LYS A 229 0.33 4.57 3.79
CA LYS A 229 -0.76 3.93 4.54
C LYS A 229 -0.69 4.30 6.03
N THR A 230 -1.80 4.76 6.59
CA THR A 230 -1.88 5.18 8.01
C THR A 230 -1.80 4.02 8.98
N LYS A 231 -2.20 2.83 8.57
CA LYS A 231 -2.29 1.66 9.43
C LYS A 231 -1.54 0.47 8.84
N PRO A 232 -0.76 -0.26 9.63
CA PRO A 232 -0.13 -1.51 9.21
C PRO A 232 -1.14 -2.65 9.02
N SER A 233 -2.44 -2.41 9.30
CA SER A 233 -3.50 -3.41 9.20
C SER A 233 -3.61 -4.04 7.81
N SER A 234 -3.38 -3.28 6.73
CA SER A 234 -3.40 -3.82 5.37
C SER A 234 -2.20 -4.74 5.09
N ALA A 235 -1.02 -4.39 5.63
CA ALA A 235 0.15 -5.26 5.55
C ALA A 235 -0.06 -6.54 6.35
N LEU A 236 -0.64 -6.40 7.56
CA LEU A 236 -0.98 -7.54 8.38
C LEU A 236 -2.02 -8.45 7.68
N ALA A 237 -3.07 -7.88 7.10
CA ALA A 237 -4.10 -8.64 6.36
C ALA A 237 -3.52 -9.43 5.18
N SER A 238 -2.48 -8.92 4.53
CA SER A 238 -1.83 -9.60 3.41
C SER A 238 -0.81 -10.66 3.83
N LEU A 239 -0.05 -10.42 4.89
CA LEU A 239 1.06 -11.29 5.31
C LEU A 239 0.65 -12.32 6.37
N PHE A 240 -0.34 -12.00 7.20
CA PHE A 240 -0.75 -12.86 8.32
C PHE A 240 -1.36 -14.20 7.89
N PRO A 241 -2.29 -14.29 6.88
CA PRO A 241 -2.85 -15.58 6.51
C PRO A 241 -1.81 -16.60 6.04
N PRO A 242 -0.86 -16.31 5.14
CA PRO A 242 0.19 -17.26 4.79
C PRO A 242 1.05 -17.69 5.98
N LEU A 243 1.28 -16.80 6.95
CA LEU A 243 1.97 -17.14 8.19
C LEU A 243 1.17 -18.18 8.99
N VAL A 244 -0.13 -17.96 9.16
CA VAL A 244 -1.04 -18.93 9.86
C VAL A 244 -1.03 -20.28 9.13
N PHE A 245 -1.09 -20.30 7.81
CA PHE A 245 -1.03 -21.55 7.04
C PHE A 245 0.29 -22.30 7.29
N SER A 246 1.40 -21.58 7.40
CA SER A 246 2.69 -22.17 7.76
C SER A 246 2.68 -22.77 9.17
N PHE A 247 2.07 -22.10 10.14
CA PHE A 247 1.92 -22.62 11.49
C PHE A 247 1.04 -23.87 11.55
N VAL A 248 -0.10 -23.87 10.86
CA VAL A 248 -0.99 -25.02 10.77
C VAL A 248 -0.26 -26.20 10.12
N SER A 249 0.51 -25.96 9.08
CA SER A 249 1.38 -26.98 8.48
C SER A 249 2.42 -27.50 9.47
N ALA A 250 3.02 -26.64 10.29
CA ALA A 250 3.99 -27.04 11.32
C ALA A 250 3.35 -27.96 12.39
N VAL A 251 2.10 -27.69 12.78
CA VAL A 251 1.35 -28.55 13.72
C VAL A 251 1.25 -30.01 13.20
N SER A 252 1.28 -30.22 11.89
CA SER A 252 1.27 -31.57 11.29
C SER A 252 2.44 -32.44 11.77
N PHE A 253 3.57 -31.85 12.15
CA PHE A 253 4.73 -32.59 12.68
C PHE A 253 4.50 -33.21 14.06
N LEU A 254 3.44 -32.83 14.75
CA LEU A 254 3.02 -33.44 16.03
C LEU A 254 2.33 -34.80 15.84
N PHE A 255 1.85 -35.09 14.61
CA PHE A 255 1.28 -36.40 14.29
C PHE A 255 2.37 -37.47 14.18
N SER A 256 2.10 -38.65 14.69
CA SER A 256 3.05 -39.77 14.73
C SER A 256 3.38 -40.26 13.31
N LEU A 257 4.66 -40.52 13.03
CA LEU A 257 5.10 -41.22 11.83
C LEU A 257 4.91 -42.75 11.92
N LYS A 258 4.55 -43.30 13.11
CA LYS A 258 4.41 -44.72 13.35
C LYS A 258 3.08 -45.29 12.84
N ASP A 259 2.07 -44.44 12.78
CA ASP A 259 0.73 -44.79 12.36
C ASP A 259 0.45 -44.27 10.95
N PRO A 260 0.16 -45.15 9.96
CA PRO A 260 -0.16 -44.75 8.59
C PRO A 260 -1.33 -43.76 8.48
N GLY A 261 -2.34 -43.90 9.34
CA GLY A 261 -3.48 -42.99 9.40
C GLY A 261 -3.05 -41.56 9.79
N SER A 262 -2.19 -41.42 10.79
CA SER A 262 -1.61 -40.17 11.21
C SER A 262 -0.75 -39.53 10.12
N VAL A 263 -0.01 -40.34 9.34
CA VAL A 263 0.76 -39.84 8.20
C VAL A 263 -0.15 -39.33 7.09
N GLY A 264 -1.25 -40.05 6.81
CA GLY A 264 -2.27 -39.60 5.87
C GLY A 264 -2.88 -38.26 6.25
N LEU A 265 -3.28 -38.09 7.51
CA LEU A 265 -3.75 -36.77 8.05
C LEU A 265 -2.72 -35.68 7.90
N ARG A 266 -1.45 -35.95 8.20
CA ARG A 266 -0.35 -35.01 8.06
C ARG A 266 -0.15 -34.58 6.61
N MET A 267 -0.13 -35.51 5.66
CA MET A 267 -0.02 -35.23 4.24
C MET A 267 -1.23 -34.40 3.75
N GLY A 268 -2.44 -34.78 4.14
CA GLY A 268 -3.68 -34.09 3.80
C GLY A 268 -3.66 -32.64 4.31
N LEU A 269 -3.24 -32.42 5.56
CA LEU A 269 -3.14 -31.09 6.14
C LEU A 269 -2.13 -30.21 5.39
N ASN A 270 -0.92 -30.73 5.12
CA ASN A 270 0.11 -29.99 4.38
C ASN A 270 -0.32 -29.65 2.96
N THR A 271 -0.96 -30.58 2.26
CA THR A 271 -1.49 -30.35 0.91
C THR A 271 -2.61 -29.31 0.93
N SER A 272 -3.51 -29.38 1.89
CA SER A 272 -4.59 -28.38 2.05
C SER A 272 -4.03 -26.99 2.29
N MET A 273 -3.03 -26.84 3.17
CA MET A 273 -2.41 -25.53 3.42
C MET A 273 -1.66 -24.99 2.20
N LEU A 274 -1.02 -25.86 1.42
CA LEU A 274 -0.35 -25.47 0.17
C LEU A 274 -1.36 -24.94 -0.85
N ILE A 275 -2.47 -25.66 -1.08
CA ILE A 275 -3.53 -25.24 -1.99
C ILE A 275 -4.16 -23.94 -1.52
N THR A 276 -4.47 -23.83 -0.23
CA THR A 276 -5.05 -22.60 0.36
C THR A 276 -4.12 -21.41 0.18
N THR A 277 -2.81 -21.60 0.34
CA THR A 277 -1.81 -20.52 0.12
C THR A 277 -1.77 -20.08 -1.34
N ILE A 278 -1.84 -21.03 -2.30
CA ILE A 278 -1.91 -20.71 -3.73
C ILE A 278 -3.16 -19.89 -4.05
N LEU A 279 -4.32 -20.32 -3.57
CA LEU A 279 -5.59 -19.62 -3.80
C LEU A 279 -5.59 -18.22 -3.17
N PHE A 280 -5.03 -18.10 -1.97
CA PHE A 280 -4.87 -16.80 -1.30
C PHE A 280 -3.94 -15.87 -2.11
N GLN A 281 -2.81 -16.39 -2.59
CA GLN A 281 -1.87 -15.63 -3.42
C GLN A 281 -2.53 -15.15 -4.72
N LEU A 282 -3.29 -16.00 -5.41
CA LEU A 282 -4.02 -15.63 -6.62
C LEU A 282 -5.04 -14.51 -6.35
N ASN A 283 -5.77 -14.59 -5.24
CA ASN A 283 -6.74 -13.57 -4.84
C ASN A 283 -6.07 -12.22 -4.58
N ILE A 284 -4.98 -12.19 -3.82
CA ILE A 284 -4.24 -10.95 -3.53
C ILE A 284 -3.58 -10.40 -4.81
N SER A 285 -3.02 -11.26 -5.66
CA SER A 285 -2.36 -10.85 -6.91
C SER A 285 -3.31 -10.08 -7.84
N GLY A 286 -4.61 -10.39 -7.83
CA GLY A 286 -5.62 -9.63 -8.56
C GLY A 286 -5.84 -8.20 -8.04
N SER A 287 -5.43 -7.91 -6.81
CA SER A 287 -5.54 -6.60 -6.17
C SER A 287 -4.27 -5.77 -6.23
N ILE A 288 -3.17 -6.34 -6.74
CA ILE A 288 -1.87 -5.67 -6.89
C ILE A 288 -1.72 -5.20 -8.33
N PRO A 289 -1.21 -3.98 -8.56
CA PRO A 289 -0.93 -3.51 -9.91
C PRO A 289 0.02 -4.45 -10.65
N PRO A 290 -0.15 -4.64 -11.97
CA PRO A 290 0.81 -5.37 -12.77
C PRO A 290 2.17 -4.64 -12.68
N SER A 291 3.17 -5.32 -12.18
CA SER A 291 4.52 -4.80 -11.99
C SER A 291 5.52 -5.68 -12.73
N SER A 292 6.51 -5.07 -13.37
CA SER A 292 7.64 -5.79 -13.96
C SER A 292 8.62 -6.33 -12.91
N SER A 293 8.50 -5.90 -11.66
CA SER A 293 9.34 -6.31 -10.54
C SER A 293 8.56 -7.18 -9.55
N VAL A 294 9.29 -8.09 -8.89
CA VAL A 294 8.70 -8.94 -7.84
C VAL A 294 8.40 -8.09 -6.61
N THR A 295 7.18 -8.16 -6.11
CA THR A 295 6.75 -7.46 -4.90
C THR A 295 7.28 -8.18 -3.65
N ILE A 296 7.39 -7.46 -2.52
CA ILE A 296 7.74 -8.06 -1.21
C ILE A 296 6.75 -9.17 -0.83
N PHE A 297 5.46 -8.92 -1.07
CA PHE A 297 4.41 -9.94 -0.87
C PHE A 297 4.64 -11.17 -1.74
N GLY A 298 5.02 -10.98 -3.00
CA GLY A 298 5.33 -12.08 -3.91
C GLY A 298 6.50 -12.93 -3.42
N LEU A 299 7.60 -12.29 -3.01
CA LEU A 299 8.76 -13.00 -2.43
C LEU A 299 8.38 -13.77 -1.16
N PHE A 300 7.63 -13.14 -0.26
CA PHE A 300 7.15 -13.79 0.95
C PHE A 300 6.26 -15.00 0.64
N SER A 301 5.28 -14.83 -0.25
CA SER A 301 4.37 -15.92 -0.65
C SER A 301 5.08 -17.10 -1.31
N ILE A 302 6.03 -16.82 -2.22
CA ILE A 302 6.86 -17.88 -2.84
C ILE A 302 7.67 -18.60 -1.75
N SER A 303 8.26 -17.89 -0.79
CA SER A 303 9.00 -18.49 0.31
C SER A 303 8.11 -19.39 1.17
N VAL A 304 6.88 -18.99 1.44
CA VAL A 304 5.89 -19.81 2.17
C VAL A 304 5.51 -21.05 1.37
N LEU A 305 5.29 -20.92 0.05
CA LEU A 305 4.98 -22.08 -0.82
C LEU A 305 6.13 -23.10 -0.85
N LEU A 306 7.36 -22.62 -1.02
CA LEU A 306 8.55 -23.47 -0.96
C LEU A 306 8.65 -24.19 0.37
N PHE A 307 8.40 -23.48 1.45
CA PHE A 307 8.42 -24.01 2.80
C PHE A 307 7.33 -25.11 3.00
N LEU A 308 6.09 -24.86 2.58
CA LEU A 308 5.01 -25.86 2.66
C LEU A 308 5.33 -27.11 1.81
N SER A 309 5.94 -26.91 0.65
CA SER A 309 6.41 -28.02 -0.21
C SER A 309 7.52 -28.83 0.47
N LEU A 310 8.47 -28.15 1.13
CA LEU A 310 9.50 -28.83 1.91
C LEU A 310 8.93 -29.64 3.07
N ASN A 311 7.89 -29.12 3.76
CA ASN A 311 7.21 -29.85 4.84
C ASN A 311 6.58 -31.14 4.32
N LEU A 312 6.01 -31.13 3.12
CA LEU A 312 5.47 -32.31 2.47
C LEU A 312 6.58 -33.34 2.15
N ILE A 313 7.70 -32.86 1.56
CA ILE A 313 8.87 -33.71 1.25
C ILE A 313 9.44 -34.33 2.51
N VAL A 314 9.64 -33.53 3.58
CA VAL A 314 10.15 -34.02 4.88
C VAL A 314 9.24 -35.08 5.47
N THR A 315 7.91 -34.93 5.30
CA THR A 315 6.93 -35.92 5.74
C THR A 315 7.09 -37.25 4.98
N ILE A 316 7.20 -37.20 3.64
CA ILE A 316 7.40 -38.34 2.79
C ILE A 316 8.71 -39.04 3.11
N VAL A 317 9.82 -38.30 3.20
CA VAL A 317 11.14 -38.85 3.52
C VAL A 317 11.16 -39.49 4.90
N GLY A 318 10.61 -38.79 5.92
CA GLY A 318 10.50 -39.33 7.28
C GLY A 318 9.72 -40.63 7.34
N PHE A 319 8.59 -40.71 6.64
CA PHE A 319 7.77 -41.91 6.56
C PHE A 319 8.48 -43.04 5.80
N ALA A 320 9.10 -42.76 4.67
CA ALA A 320 9.85 -43.77 3.89
C ALA A 320 10.99 -44.36 4.71
N HIS A 321 11.76 -43.55 5.47
CA HIS A 321 12.81 -44.03 6.36
C HIS A 321 12.27 -44.86 7.52
N PHE A 322 11.08 -44.48 8.03
CA PHE A 322 10.44 -45.27 9.09
C PHE A 322 9.96 -46.65 8.58
N VAL A 323 9.25 -46.70 7.45
CA VAL A 323 8.61 -47.94 6.94
C VAL A 323 9.60 -48.80 6.15
N LYS A 324 10.27 -48.23 5.13
CA LYS A 324 11.11 -48.98 4.18
C LYS A 324 12.47 -49.33 4.75
N TYR A 325 13.12 -48.38 5.38
CA TYR A 325 14.49 -48.57 5.87
C TYR A 325 14.57 -48.93 7.35
N LYS A 326 13.42 -49.03 8.05
CA LYS A 326 13.32 -49.37 9.47
C LYS A 326 14.24 -48.53 10.38
N ASN A 327 14.64 -47.31 9.94
CA ASN A 327 15.52 -46.42 10.69
C ASN A 327 14.70 -45.41 11.50
N GLU A 328 14.14 -45.86 12.61
CA GLU A 328 13.29 -45.04 13.48
C GLU A 328 14.05 -43.81 14.04
N LYS A 329 15.34 -43.96 14.41
CA LYS A 329 16.11 -42.87 14.97
C LYS A 329 16.28 -41.71 13.98
N PHE A 330 16.56 -42.01 12.71
CA PHE A 330 16.67 -41.03 11.66
C PHE A 330 15.34 -40.35 11.36
N ALA A 331 14.27 -41.13 11.23
CA ALA A 331 12.93 -40.59 10.98
C ALA A 331 12.48 -39.61 12.09
N LEU A 332 12.72 -39.94 13.36
CA LEU A 332 12.41 -39.04 14.50
C LEU A 332 13.29 -37.79 14.51
N LYS A 333 14.57 -37.91 14.12
CA LYS A 333 15.48 -36.74 14.01
C LYS A 333 14.99 -35.79 12.89
N VAL A 334 14.66 -36.32 11.72
CA VAL A 334 14.10 -35.56 10.58
C VAL A 334 12.81 -34.87 11.00
N ASN A 335 11.92 -35.58 11.69
CA ASN A 335 10.66 -35.01 12.17
C ASN A 335 10.89 -33.83 13.15
N ARG A 336 11.82 -33.98 14.12
CA ARG A 336 12.13 -32.93 15.11
C ARG A 336 12.74 -31.71 14.46
N TRP A 337 13.70 -31.89 13.54
CA TRP A 337 14.27 -30.77 12.80
C TRP A 337 13.28 -30.13 11.85
N GLY A 338 12.45 -30.90 11.18
CA GLY A 338 11.34 -30.39 10.35
C GLY A 338 10.42 -29.50 11.15
N PHE A 339 10.00 -29.90 12.36
CA PHE A 339 9.16 -29.10 13.23
C PHE A 339 9.81 -27.78 13.64
N LEU A 340 11.10 -27.80 14.06
CA LEU A 340 11.82 -26.62 14.48
C LEU A 340 11.99 -25.60 13.34
N ILE A 341 12.39 -26.10 12.16
CA ILE A 341 12.54 -25.28 10.97
C ILE A 341 11.18 -24.70 10.52
N SER A 342 10.13 -25.51 10.64
CA SER A 342 8.76 -25.12 10.28
C SER A 342 8.21 -23.96 11.10
N ILE A 343 8.67 -23.74 12.28
CA ILE A 343 8.28 -22.60 13.12
C ILE A 343 9.28 -21.43 12.93
N ALA A 344 10.58 -21.72 12.99
CA ALA A 344 11.61 -20.69 13.00
C ALA A 344 11.70 -19.92 11.68
N LEU A 345 11.61 -20.60 10.53
CA LEU A 345 11.83 -19.97 9.23
C LEU A 345 10.75 -18.94 8.86
N PRO A 346 9.43 -19.23 8.93
CA PRO A 346 8.39 -18.26 8.62
C PRO A 346 8.40 -17.06 9.58
N VAL A 347 8.66 -17.29 10.87
CA VAL A 347 8.75 -16.21 11.86
C VAL A 347 9.96 -15.32 11.57
N ALA A 348 11.14 -15.89 11.26
CA ALA A 348 12.32 -15.14 10.92
C ALA A 348 12.11 -14.30 9.64
N LEU A 349 11.56 -14.89 8.58
CA LEU A 349 11.24 -14.19 7.33
C LEU A 349 10.25 -13.04 7.57
N PHE A 350 9.18 -13.29 8.31
CA PHE A 350 8.20 -12.25 8.64
C PHE A 350 8.84 -11.11 9.43
N SER A 351 9.64 -11.44 10.45
CA SER A 351 10.33 -10.45 11.28
C SER A 351 11.34 -9.63 10.48
N ILE A 352 12.11 -10.26 9.60
CA ILE A 352 13.08 -9.57 8.72
C ILE A 352 12.35 -8.62 7.78
N LEU A 353 11.29 -9.07 7.11
CA LEU A 353 10.51 -8.23 6.19
C LEU A 353 9.85 -7.05 6.91
N PHE A 354 9.38 -7.27 8.14
CA PHE A 354 8.76 -6.22 8.95
C PHE A 354 9.80 -5.20 9.43
N LEU A 355 10.94 -5.65 9.96
CA LEU A 355 12.00 -4.78 10.48
C LEU A 355 12.71 -3.96 9.38
N LEU A 356 12.82 -4.49 8.17
CA LEU A 356 13.44 -3.76 7.05
C LEU A 356 12.56 -2.62 6.52
N ARG A 357 11.30 -2.51 6.96
CA ARG A 357 10.32 -1.57 6.42
C ARG A 357 9.63 -0.65 7.44
N THR A 358 9.80 -0.91 8.74
CA THR A 358 9.44 0.04 9.81
C THR A 358 10.57 0.99 10.08
#